data_b2588d36da330b4e57eac9d43b0538d6
#
_entry.id   b2588d36da330b4e57eac9d43b0538d6
#
_cell.length_a   1.000
_cell.length_b   1.000
_cell.length_c   1.000
_cell.angle_alpha   90.00
_cell.angle_beta   90.00
_cell.angle_gamma   90.00
#
_symmetry.space_group_name_H-M   'P 1'
#
loop_
_entity.id
_entity.type
_entity.pdbx_description
1 polymer ?
#
loop_
_entity_poly.entity_id
_entity_poly.type
_entity_poly.pdbx_seq_one_letter_code
_entity_poly.pdbx_strand_id
1 'polypeptide(L)'
;MHNQIASFRAALDARPVSRYQWLLLLLLALLLVTDGYDAQVLGYVVPTLAQEWGLDKAAFGPVFSANLFGLTVGSLLVTPLADRFGIRRVLLCCVLIYASLTVLMVFAGSLESLMLARFVCGIGMGGAMPSAMALMAEYSPPRLRTLMVTLAACDFSFGGAAGGFVAAAFMDGFGWQAVFLAGGVTPLLLFPFLLLFLPESLPRLLRDAPPYARLRQLSKRMAPGWQPPPAQADAEPAASLTVLELFRHGYARPTLLLWATFFVSLILLYFMVSWLPSLLQESGLTRNAANLATSMFLFAGTLGAMLLAWLADRLRSKVRLLAAILAGAALFTLLLGLNHDQPRWLLAFVFAAGFCIIGGQLTLNAFASNFYPAQVRATGTGWALGVGRFGSILGPLFGSLLLGMHISVENIFMLAAIPAGLAALLILQVRSPAAQTQRESAAALAVEES
;
A
#
# COMPACT_ATOMS: atom_id res chain seq x y z
N MET A 1 -0.07 -13.59 28.54
CA MET A 1 -0.77 -12.99 27.38
C MET A 1 -0.43 -13.71 26.07
N HIS A 2 0.85 -13.92 25.73
CA HIS A 2 1.27 -14.62 24.50
C HIS A 2 0.65 -16.02 24.36
N ASN A 3 0.69 -16.83 25.43
CA ASN A 3 0.10 -18.17 25.44
C ASN A 3 -1.42 -18.17 25.18
N GLN A 4 -2.13 -17.17 25.69
CA GLN A 4 -3.56 -17.01 25.51
C GLN A 4 -3.93 -16.67 24.07
N ILE A 5 -3.14 -15.78 23.44
CA ILE A 5 -3.28 -15.43 22.00
C ILE A 5 -2.98 -16.65 21.12
N ALA A 6 -1.90 -17.37 21.43
CA ALA A 6 -1.54 -18.59 20.70
C ALA A 6 -2.62 -19.68 20.81
N SER A 7 -3.16 -19.89 22.00
CA SER A 7 -4.28 -20.83 22.25
C SER A 7 -5.55 -20.43 21.48
N PHE A 8 -5.90 -19.14 21.46
CA PHE A 8 -7.05 -18.66 20.68
C PHE A 8 -6.85 -18.87 19.17
N ARG A 9 -5.65 -18.55 18.66
CA ARG A 9 -5.30 -18.78 17.24
C ARG A 9 -5.35 -20.26 16.87
N ALA A 10 -4.86 -21.14 17.73
CA ALA A 10 -4.96 -22.59 17.53
C ALA A 10 -6.42 -23.06 17.50
N ALA A 11 -7.27 -22.49 18.36
CA ALA A 11 -8.70 -22.78 18.37
C ALA A 11 -9.43 -22.28 17.11
N LEU A 12 -8.98 -21.18 16.51
CA LEU A 12 -9.47 -20.69 15.21
C LEU A 12 -9.01 -21.59 14.06
N ASP A 13 -7.77 -22.08 14.12
CA ASP A 13 -7.20 -22.91 13.05
C ASP A 13 -7.80 -24.31 12.97
N ALA A 14 -8.15 -24.86 14.13
CA ALA A 14 -8.79 -26.18 14.25
C ALA A 14 -10.25 -26.24 13.73
N ARG A 15 -10.82 -25.10 13.29
CA ARG A 15 -12.23 -24.99 12.94
C ARG A 15 -12.45 -24.35 11.57
N PRO A 16 -13.61 -24.62 10.91
CA PRO A 16 -14.00 -23.85 9.74
C PRO A 16 -14.20 -22.37 10.09
N VAL A 17 -13.94 -21.50 9.12
CA VAL A 17 -14.12 -20.04 9.27
C VAL A 17 -15.59 -19.74 9.58
N SER A 18 -15.86 -19.09 10.71
CA SER A 18 -17.22 -18.76 11.14
C SER A 18 -17.83 -17.65 10.27
N ARG A 19 -19.17 -17.59 10.23
CA ARG A 19 -19.90 -16.52 9.52
C ARG A 19 -19.51 -15.12 10.01
N TYR A 20 -19.23 -15.00 11.31
CA TYR A 20 -18.80 -13.72 11.89
C TYR A 20 -17.38 -13.32 11.44
N GLN A 21 -16.46 -14.28 11.30
CA GLN A 21 -15.14 -14.02 10.73
C GLN A 21 -15.23 -13.57 9.27
N TRP A 22 -16.06 -14.23 8.46
CA TRP A 22 -16.30 -13.80 7.08
C TRP A 22 -16.87 -12.39 6.99
N LEU A 23 -17.85 -12.06 7.85
CA LEU A 23 -18.40 -10.70 7.93
C LEU A 23 -17.32 -9.68 8.30
N LEU A 24 -16.50 -9.98 9.33
CA LEU A 24 -15.42 -9.12 9.77
C LEU A 24 -14.39 -8.88 8.67
N LEU A 25 -13.95 -9.96 8.01
CA LEU A 25 -12.99 -9.89 6.91
C LEU A 25 -13.55 -9.09 5.74
N LEU A 26 -14.82 -9.28 5.39
CA LEU A 26 -15.50 -8.51 4.35
C LEU A 26 -15.58 -7.01 4.70
N LEU A 27 -15.95 -6.67 5.94
CA LEU A 27 -16.02 -5.28 6.38
C LEU A 27 -14.66 -4.58 6.33
N LEU A 28 -13.60 -5.27 6.76
CA LEU A 28 -12.23 -4.74 6.70
C LEU A 28 -11.73 -4.65 5.25
N ALA A 29 -12.04 -5.60 4.39
CA ALA A 29 -11.71 -5.57 2.97
C ALA A 29 -12.41 -4.38 2.27
N LEU A 30 -13.72 -4.22 2.48
CA LEU A 30 -14.48 -3.08 1.95
C LEU A 30 -13.92 -1.74 2.45
N LEU A 31 -13.50 -1.67 3.70
CA LEU A 31 -12.85 -0.47 4.25
C LEU A 31 -11.55 -0.15 3.51
N LEU A 32 -10.70 -1.15 3.25
CA LEU A 32 -9.44 -0.96 2.52
C LEU A 32 -9.67 -0.59 1.05
N VAL A 33 -10.74 -1.10 0.43
CA VAL A 33 -11.19 -0.68 -0.91
C VAL A 33 -11.57 0.81 -0.90
N THR A 34 -12.31 1.30 0.11
CA THR A 34 -12.64 2.74 0.20
C THR A 34 -11.43 3.61 0.45
N ASP A 35 -10.44 3.11 1.19
CA ASP A 35 -9.15 3.77 1.42
C ASP A 35 -8.35 3.91 0.12
N GLY A 36 -8.26 2.83 -0.67
CA GLY A 36 -7.64 2.83 -2.00
C GLY A 36 -8.35 3.72 -3.01
N TYR A 37 -9.67 3.78 -2.95
CA TYR A 37 -10.48 4.69 -3.76
C TYR A 37 -10.10 6.16 -3.47
N ASP A 38 -10.11 6.54 -2.18
CA ASP A 38 -9.83 7.92 -1.78
C ASP A 38 -8.39 8.35 -2.11
N ALA A 39 -7.43 7.44 -1.95
CA ALA A 39 -6.05 7.70 -2.33
C ALA A 39 -5.89 8.10 -3.81
N GLN A 40 -6.77 7.60 -4.69
CA GLN A 40 -6.68 7.72 -6.12
C GLN A 40 -7.62 8.78 -6.72
N VAL A 41 -8.69 9.14 -6.01
CA VAL A 41 -9.78 10.00 -6.52
C VAL A 41 -9.28 11.32 -7.08
N LEU A 42 -8.29 11.95 -6.46
CA LEU A 42 -7.74 13.23 -6.92
C LEU A 42 -7.12 13.11 -8.32
N GLY A 43 -6.43 12.01 -8.63
CA GLY A 43 -5.83 11.79 -9.95
C GLY A 43 -6.85 11.81 -11.08
N TYR A 44 -8.04 11.28 -10.85
CA TYR A 44 -9.14 11.29 -11.82
C TYR A 44 -9.80 12.66 -11.99
N VAL A 45 -9.82 13.46 -10.91
CA VAL A 45 -10.54 14.73 -10.83
C VAL A 45 -9.70 15.91 -11.31
N VAL A 46 -8.38 15.88 -11.10
CA VAL A 46 -7.45 17.00 -11.37
C VAL A 46 -7.61 17.59 -12.78
N PRO A 47 -7.72 16.82 -13.88
CA PRO A 47 -7.86 17.43 -15.21
C PRO A 47 -9.09 18.32 -15.34
N THR A 48 -10.21 17.90 -14.73
CA THR A 48 -11.47 18.66 -14.74
C THR A 48 -11.41 19.86 -13.80
N LEU A 49 -10.87 19.65 -12.60
CA LEU A 49 -10.79 20.68 -11.58
C LEU A 49 -9.82 21.81 -11.98
N ALA A 50 -8.69 21.45 -12.61
CA ALA A 50 -7.73 22.41 -13.16
C ALA A 50 -8.39 23.30 -14.23
N GLN A 51 -9.18 22.71 -15.12
CA GLN A 51 -9.92 23.43 -16.14
C GLN A 51 -10.99 24.36 -15.54
N GLU A 52 -11.76 23.87 -14.56
CA GLU A 52 -12.83 24.63 -13.89
C GLU A 52 -12.26 25.81 -13.09
N TRP A 53 -11.16 25.62 -12.41
CA TRP A 53 -10.52 26.67 -11.61
C TRP A 53 -9.56 27.57 -12.41
N GLY A 54 -9.33 27.28 -13.69
CA GLY A 54 -8.40 28.05 -14.53
C GLY A 54 -6.95 27.93 -14.08
N LEU A 55 -6.58 26.81 -13.48
CA LEU A 55 -5.23 26.54 -12.94
C LEU A 55 -4.46 25.59 -13.86
N ASP A 56 -3.14 25.69 -13.83
CA ASP A 56 -2.29 24.67 -14.42
C ASP A 56 -2.42 23.36 -13.61
N LYS A 57 -2.46 22.22 -14.29
CA LYS A 57 -2.47 20.89 -13.65
C LYS A 57 -1.27 20.73 -12.70
N ALA A 58 -0.11 21.27 -13.06
CA ALA A 58 1.10 21.26 -12.24
C ALA A 58 0.87 21.80 -10.81
N ALA A 59 -0.04 22.77 -10.62
CA ALA A 59 -0.35 23.33 -9.30
C ALA A 59 -0.91 22.29 -8.31
N PHE A 60 -1.41 21.14 -8.78
CA PHE A 60 -1.96 20.09 -7.94
C PHE A 60 -0.91 19.11 -7.37
N GLY A 61 0.35 19.17 -7.81
CA GLY A 61 1.42 18.31 -7.26
C GLY A 61 1.55 18.37 -5.74
N PRO A 62 1.61 19.57 -5.13
CA PRO A 62 1.61 19.73 -3.68
C PRO A 62 0.37 19.13 -2.99
N VAL A 63 -0.80 19.14 -3.63
CA VAL A 63 -2.05 18.57 -3.09
C VAL A 63 -1.96 17.04 -3.01
N PHE A 64 -1.42 16.38 -4.04
CA PHE A 64 -1.14 14.94 -4.00
C PHE A 64 -0.14 14.61 -2.89
N SER A 65 0.96 15.37 -2.82
CA SER A 65 2.02 15.13 -1.84
C SER A 65 1.56 15.42 -0.42
N ALA A 66 0.66 16.38 -0.20
CA ALA A 66 0.08 16.66 1.10
C ALA A 66 -0.69 15.45 1.67
N ASN A 67 -1.46 14.73 0.84
CA ASN A 67 -2.12 13.49 1.25
C ASN A 67 -1.11 12.42 1.69
N LEU A 68 -0.06 12.21 0.90
CA LEU A 68 0.97 11.20 1.18
C LEU A 68 1.83 11.57 2.40
N PHE A 69 2.09 12.86 2.59
CA PHE A 69 2.74 13.36 3.80
C PHE A 69 1.85 13.17 5.02
N GLY A 70 0.55 13.50 4.92
CA GLY A 70 -0.45 13.23 5.96
C GLY A 70 -0.51 11.74 6.32
N LEU A 71 -0.51 10.85 5.33
CA LEU A 71 -0.50 9.39 5.51
C LEU A 71 0.76 8.93 6.25
N THR A 72 1.91 9.52 5.96
CA THR A 72 3.16 9.23 6.67
C THR A 72 3.09 9.68 8.12
N VAL A 73 2.66 10.91 8.37
CA VAL A 73 2.45 11.45 9.72
C VAL A 73 1.43 10.61 10.51
N GLY A 74 0.31 10.27 9.86
CA GLY A 74 -0.73 9.43 10.45
C GLY A 74 -0.22 8.04 10.84
N SER A 75 0.55 7.38 9.98
CA SER A 75 1.12 6.07 10.30
C SER A 75 2.10 6.10 11.47
N LEU A 76 2.84 7.20 11.64
CA LEU A 76 3.79 7.37 12.74
C LEU A 76 3.13 7.77 14.06
N LEU A 77 2.13 8.64 14.03
CA LEU A 77 1.50 9.18 15.22
C LEU A 77 0.28 8.39 15.67
N VAL A 78 -0.55 7.94 14.72
CA VAL A 78 -1.84 7.30 15.04
C VAL A 78 -1.67 5.82 15.37
N THR A 79 -0.70 5.12 14.76
CA THR A 79 -0.47 3.70 15.05
C THR A 79 -0.10 3.45 16.53
N PRO A 80 0.81 4.21 17.18
CA PRO A 80 1.05 4.08 18.62
C PRO A 80 -0.18 4.42 19.48
N LEU A 81 -1.05 5.32 19.02
CA LEU A 81 -2.32 5.61 19.71
C LEU A 81 -3.26 4.40 19.69
N ALA A 82 -3.23 3.59 18.61
CA ALA A 82 -4.01 2.35 18.53
C ALA A 82 -3.58 1.33 19.60
N ASP A 83 -2.30 1.25 19.93
CA ASP A 83 -1.80 0.38 21.00
C ASP A 83 -2.25 0.86 22.39
N ARG A 84 -2.36 2.19 22.59
CA ARG A 84 -2.75 2.80 23.86
C ARG A 84 -4.27 2.82 24.06
N PHE A 85 -5.02 3.29 23.06
CA PHE A 85 -6.48 3.53 23.16
C PHE A 85 -7.33 2.38 22.63
N GLY A 86 -6.71 1.42 21.94
CA GLY A 86 -7.35 0.28 21.30
C GLY A 86 -7.53 0.48 19.79
N ILE A 87 -7.26 -0.59 19.03
CA ILE A 87 -7.27 -0.54 17.56
C ILE A 87 -8.66 -0.18 17.04
N ARG A 88 -9.72 -0.75 17.61
CA ARG A 88 -11.10 -0.48 17.18
C ARG A 88 -11.46 1.02 17.25
N ARG A 89 -11.18 1.65 18.39
CA ARG A 89 -11.54 3.07 18.58
C ARG A 89 -10.78 3.96 17.63
N VAL A 90 -9.48 3.75 17.52
CA VAL A 90 -8.61 4.54 16.64
C VAL A 90 -9.01 4.37 15.19
N LEU A 91 -9.28 3.12 14.74
CA LEU A 91 -9.73 2.84 13.39
C LEU A 91 -11.05 3.57 13.07
N LEU A 92 -12.04 3.51 13.97
CA LEU A 92 -13.32 4.20 13.77
C LEU A 92 -13.15 5.73 13.70
N CYS A 93 -12.31 6.33 14.56
CA CYS A 93 -11.99 7.76 14.47
C CYS A 93 -11.31 8.10 13.14
N CYS A 94 -10.36 7.31 12.70
CA CYS A 94 -9.67 7.49 11.41
C CYS A 94 -10.65 7.46 10.24
N VAL A 95 -11.53 6.45 10.20
CA VAL A 95 -12.56 6.32 9.16
C VAL A 95 -13.47 7.54 9.13
N LEU A 96 -13.93 7.98 10.29
CA LEU A 96 -14.80 9.16 10.37
C LEU A 96 -14.09 10.43 9.88
N ILE A 97 -12.81 10.61 10.24
CA ILE A 97 -12.02 11.76 9.82
C ILE A 97 -11.85 11.78 8.31
N TYR A 98 -11.29 10.70 7.71
CA TYR A 98 -11.00 10.74 6.29
C TYR A 98 -12.27 10.76 5.44
N ALA A 99 -13.29 9.98 5.80
CA ALA A 99 -14.54 9.92 5.06
C ALA A 99 -15.30 11.26 5.07
N SER A 100 -15.40 11.92 6.24
CA SER A 100 -16.04 13.24 6.35
C SER A 100 -15.27 14.29 5.57
N LEU A 101 -13.94 14.28 5.63
CA LEU A 101 -13.11 15.24 4.89
C LEU A 101 -13.21 15.02 3.39
N THR A 102 -13.29 13.77 2.92
CA THR A 102 -13.51 13.48 1.50
C THR A 102 -14.84 14.04 1.01
N VAL A 103 -15.92 13.94 1.81
CA VAL A 103 -17.19 14.63 1.49
C VAL A 103 -17.02 16.14 1.51
N LEU A 104 -16.32 16.70 2.52
CA LEU A 104 -16.14 18.15 2.63
C LEU A 104 -15.28 18.75 1.50
N MET A 105 -14.43 17.96 0.84
CA MET A 105 -13.66 18.42 -0.32
C MET A 105 -14.52 18.89 -1.49
N VAL A 106 -15.78 18.45 -1.56
CA VAL A 106 -16.76 18.95 -2.55
C VAL A 106 -16.97 20.46 -2.45
N PHE A 107 -16.79 21.03 -1.26
CA PHE A 107 -16.95 22.45 -0.98
C PHE A 107 -15.63 23.22 -1.04
N ALA A 108 -14.53 22.57 -1.44
CA ALA A 108 -13.24 23.25 -1.56
C ALA A 108 -13.30 24.28 -2.70
N GLY A 109 -13.05 25.54 -2.36
CA GLY A 109 -13.05 26.66 -3.30
C GLY A 109 -11.64 27.18 -3.65
N SER A 110 -10.58 26.59 -3.09
CA SER A 110 -9.20 26.96 -3.36
C SER A 110 -8.26 25.78 -3.24
N LEU A 111 -7.07 25.91 -3.86
CA LEU A 111 -6.02 24.90 -3.83
C LEU A 111 -5.54 24.63 -2.40
N GLU A 112 -5.41 25.70 -1.59
CA GLU A 112 -4.97 25.62 -0.19
C GLU A 112 -5.96 24.85 0.68
N SER A 113 -7.27 25.10 0.51
CA SER A 113 -8.32 24.39 1.25
C SER A 113 -8.34 22.91 0.88
N LEU A 114 -8.17 22.59 -0.39
CA LEU A 114 -8.08 21.22 -0.88
C LEU A 114 -6.81 20.53 -0.35
N MET A 115 -5.67 21.22 -0.34
CA MET A 115 -4.39 20.71 0.16
C MET A 115 -4.47 20.42 1.67
N LEU A 116 -5.04 21.32 2.46
CA LEU A 116 -5.23 21.11 3.90
C LEU A 116 -6.16 19.94 4.19
N ALA A 117 -7.29 19.86 3.48
CA ALA A 117 -8.24 18.76 3.62
C ALA A 117 -7.59 17.42 3.27
N ARG A 118 -6.79 17.37 2.19
CA ARG A 118 -6.02 16.19 1.78
C ARG A 118 -4.95 15.79 2.80
N PHE A 119 -4.27 16.74 3.39
CA PHE A 119 -3.28 16.45 4.44
C PHE A 119 -3.94 15.79 5.66
N VAL A 120 -5.03 16.38 6.18
CA VAL A 120 -5.73 15.82 7.34
C VAL A 120 -6.43 14.50 7.02
N CYS A 121 -7.00 14.37 5.81
CA CYS A 121 -7.52 13.10 5.29
C CYS A 121 -6.43 12.03 5.29
N GLY A 122 -5.23 12.35 4.79
CA GLY A 122 -4.06 11.47 4.81
C GLY A 122 -3.69 10.99 6.21
N ILE A 123 -3.77 11.87 7.24
CA ILE A 123 -3.52 11.45 8.63
C ILE A 123 -4.52 10.36 9.07
N GLY A 124 -5.79 10.50 8.72
CA GLY A 124 -6.81 9.49 8.99
C GLY A 124 -6.50 8.15 8.29
N MET A 125 -6.21 8.19 6.99
CA MET A 125 -5.86 7.01 6.20
C MET A 125 -4.59 6.32 6.72
N GLY A 126 -3.58 7.10 7.13
CA GLY A 126 -2.30 6.59 7.67
C GLY A 126 -2.47 5.77 8.95
N GLY A 127 -3.51 6.05 9.74
CA GLY A 127 -3.87 5.25 10.92
C GLY A 127 -4.83 4.10 10.60
N ALA A 128 -5.72 4.27 9.62
CA ALA A 128 -6.77 3.30 9.30
C ALA A 128 -6.21 2.01 8.69
N MET A 129 -5.40 2.11 7.65
CA MET A 129 -4.86 0.96 6.92
C MET A 129 -4.08 -0.03 7.81
N PRO A 130 -3.04 0.39 8.59
CA PRO A 130 -2.32 -0.52 9.47
C PRO A 130 -3.22 -1.16 10.53
N SER A 131 -4.17 -0.39 11.07
CA SER A 131 -5.13 -0.85 12.08
C SER A 131 -6.08 -1.92 11.53
N ALA A 132 -6.61 -1.72 10.32
CA ALA A 132 -7.46 -2.70 9.63
C ALA A 132 -6.69 -3.99 9.32
N MET A 133 -5.47 -3.88 8.80
CA MET A 133 -4.61 -5.04 8.50
C MET A 133 -4.24 -5.81 9.77
N ALA A 134 -3.96 -5.11 10.88
CA ALA A 134 -3.67 -5.75 12.16
C ALA A 134 -4.87 -6.57 12.67
N LEU A 135 -6.08 -6.00 12.66
CA LEU A 135 -7.30 -6.72 13.04
C LEU A 135 -7.58 -7.92 12.11
N MET A 136 -7.41 -7.73 10.80
CA MET A 136 -7.56 -8.83 9.83
C MET A 136 -6.58 -9.96 10.13
N ALA A 137 -5.32 -9.66 10.42
CA ALA A 137 -4.31 -10.64 10.77
C ALA A 137 -4.58 -11.32 12.13
N GLU A 138 -5.17 -10.62 13.10
CA GLU A 138 -5.51 -11.18 14.43
C GLU A 138 -6.66 -12.21 14.36
N TYR A 139 -7.67 -11.91 13.56
CA TYR A 139 -8.91 -12.70 13.49
C TYR A 139 -8.95 -13.70 12.34
N SER A 140 -7.95 -13.69 11.47
CA SER A 140 -7.79 -14.72 10.44
C SER A 140 -7.21 -16.02 11.02
N PRO A 141 -7.72 -17.19 10.63
CA PRO A 141 -7.09 -18.46 10.97
C PRO A 141 -5.65 -18.51 10.46
N PRO A 142 -4.69 -19.07 11.22
CA PRO A 142 -3.26 -19.15 10.82
C PRO A 142 -3.04 -19.67 9.39
N ARG A 143 -3.79 -20.72 8.99
CA ARG A 143 -3.72 -21.33 7.65
C ARG A 143 -4.13 -20.38 6.50
N LEU A 144 -5.01 -19.39 6.75
CA LEU A 144 -5.50 -18.44 5.75
C LEU A 144 -4.95 -17.02 5.95
N ARG A 145 -4.19 -16.78 7.01
CA ARG A 145 -3.73 -15.45 7.41
C ARG A 145 -2.95 -14.73 6.31
N THR A 146 -2.00 -15.43 5.70
CA THR A 146 -1.20 -14.86 4.60
C THR A 146 -2.08 -14.48 3.42
N LEU A 147 -3.00 -15.38 3.04
CA LEU A 147 -3.95 -15.11 1.95
C LEU A 147 -4.82 -13.89 2.25
N MET A 148 -5.40 -13.81 3.46
CA MET A 148 -6.28 -12.70 3.84
C MET A 148 -5.55 -11.36 3.89
N VAL A 149 -4.34 -11.32 4.43
CA VAL A 149 -3.51 -10.11 4.45
C VAL A 149 -3.06 -9.71 3.05
N THR A 150 -2.76 -10.69 2.18
CA THR A 150 -2.41 -10.40 0.78
C THR A 150 -3.61 -9.85 0.01
N LEU A 151 -4.80 -10.43 0.19
CA LEU A 151 -6.03 -9.90 -0.40
C LEU A 151 -6.27 -8.46 0.06
N ALA A 152 -6.10 -8.19 1.37
CA ALA A 152 -6.21 -6.84 1.91
C ALA A 152 -5.23 -5.83 1.27
N ALA A 153 -4.02 -6.26 0.94
CA ALA A 153 -3.07 -5.41 0.22
C ALA A 153 -3.50 -5.14 -1.24
N CYS A 154 -4.22 -6.09 -1.86
CA CYS A 154 -4.80 -5.93 -3.19
C CYS A 154 -6.03 -5.01 -3.21
N ASP A 155 -6.80 -4.96 -2.12
CA ASP A 155 -8.01 -4.16 -1.98
C ASP A 155 -7.75 -2.67 -2.26
N PHE A 156 -6.57 -2.16 -1.88
CA PHE A 156 -6.15 -0.80 -2.19
C PHE A 156 -6.10 -0.51 -3.70
N SER A 157 -5.55 -1.42 -4.50
CA SER A 157 -5.51 -1.27 -5.96
C SER A 157 -6.89 -1.45 -6.60
N PHE A 158 -7.72 -2.34 -6.06
CA PHE A 158 -9.12 -2.48 -6.48
C PHE A 158 -9.93 -1.21 -6.20
N GLY A 159 -9.75 -0.61 -5.03
CA GLY A 159 -10.39 0.65 -4.67
C GLY A 159 -10.01 1.78 -5.62
N GLY A 160 -8.71 1.91 -5.91
CA GLY A 160 -8.24 2.88 -6.89
C GLY A 160 -8.82 2.65 -8.29
N ALA A 161 -8.88 1.39 -8.76
CA ALA A 161 -9.50 1.05 -10.04
C ALA A 161 -10.99 1.38 -10.06
N ALA A 162 -11.73 1.08 -8.98
CA ALA A 162 -13.14 1.44 -8.84
C ALA A 162 -13.36 2.95 -8.96
N GLY A 163 -12.43 3.77 -8.46
CA GLY A 163 -12.46 5.22 -8.60
C GLY A 163 -12.51 5.69 -10.05
N GLY A 164 -11.75 5.07 -10.95
CA GLY A 164 -11.77 5.41 -12.37
C GLY A 164 -13.07 4.98 -13.07
N PHE A 165 -13.66 3.86 -12.71
CA PHE A 165 -14.99 3.48 -13.21
C PHE A 165 -16.07 4.44 -12.73
N VAL A 166 -16.05 4.86 -11.46
CA VAL A 166 -16.98 5.85 -10.92
C VAL A 166 -16.78 7.19 -11.61
N ALA A 167 -15.53 7.64 -11.79
CA ALA A 167 -15.23 8.87 -12.49
C ALA A 167 -15.72 8.83 -13.94
N ALA A 168 -15.49 7.74 -14.67
CA ALA A 168 -15.96 7.58 -16.04
C ALA A 168 -17.49 7.56 -16.14
N ALA A 169 -18.19 6.99 -15.16
CA ALA A 169 -19.65 6.86 -15.20
C ALA A 169 -20.39 8.13 -14.75
N PHE A 170 -19.86 8.87 -13.78
CA PHE A 170 -20.60 9.93 -13.10
C PHE A 170 -20.07 11.34 -13.37
N MET A 171 -18.79 11.51 -13.76
CA MET A 171 -18.20 12.84 -13.86
C MET A 171 -18.83 13.71 -14.96
N ASP A 172 -19.22 13.13 -16.09
CA ASP A 172 -19.82 13.88 -17.21
C ASP A 172 -21.26 14.38 -16.87
N GLY A 173 -22.00 13.63 -16.04
CA GLY A 173 -23.39 14.00 -15.68
C GLY A 173 -23.50 14.82 -14.39
N PHE A 174 -22.64 14.58 -13.42
CA PHE A 174 -22.76 15.13 -12.05
C PHE A 174 -21.53 15.93 -11.59
N GLY A 175 -20.54 16.11 -12.47
CA GLY A 175 -19.30 16.82 -12.15
C GLY A 175 -18.33 16.00 -11.29
N TRP A 176 -17.16 16.60 -11.03
CA TRP A 176 -16.10 16.01 -10.21
C TRP A 176 -16.53 15.79 -8.75
N GLN A 177 -17.49 16.59 -8.27
CA GLN A 177 -18.07 16.50 -6.93
C GLN A 177 -18.64 15.10 -6.65
N ALA A 178 -19.28 14.48 -7.65
CA ALA A 178 -19.87 13.15 -7.51
C ALA A 178 -18.81 12.07 -7.19
N VAL A 179 -17.61 12.23 -7.73
CA VAL A 179 -16.52 11.27 -7.49
C VAL A 179 -16.02 11.36 -6.04
N PHE A 180 -15.88 12.57 -5.49
CA PHE A 180 -15.56 12.76 -4.06
C PHE A 180 -16.70 12.30 -3.15
N LEU A 181 -17.94 12.62 -3.50
CA LEU A 181 -19.11 12.15 -2.74
C LEU A 181 -19.18 10.63 -2.67
N ALA A 182 -18.97 9.94 -3.78
CA ALA A 182 -18.93 8.48 -3.80
C ALA A 182 -17.81 7.93 -2.86
N GLY A 183 -16.62 8.55 -2.90
CA GLY A 183 -15.48 8.16 -2.06
C GLY A 183 -15.72 8.36 -0.56
N GLY A 184 -16.36 9.47 -0.17
CA GLY A 184 -16.58 9.78 1.25
C GLY A 184 -17.87 9.18 1.81
N VAL A 185 -18.96 9.13 1.03
CA VAL A 185 -20.25 8.57 1.48
C VAL A 185 -20.16 7.05 1.67
N THR A 186 -19.44 6.34 0.81
CA THR A 186 -19.31 4.87 0.91
C THR A 186 -18.74 4.43 2.27
N PRO A 187 -17.58 4.93 2.76
CA PRO A 187 -17.10 4.57 4.08
C PRO A 187 -17.99 5.10 5.22
N LEU A 188 -18.72 6.21 5.04
CA LEU A 188 -19.70 6.67 6.03
C LEU A 188 -20.90 5.72 6.11
N LEU A 189 -21.36 5.15 5.01
CA LEU A 189 -22.40 4.11 4.99
C LEU A 189 -21.91 2.79 5.60
N LEU A 190 -20.62 2.49 5.46
CA LEU A 190 -19.98 1.32 6.08
C LEU A 190 -19.78 1.52 7.60
N PHE A 191 -19.65 2.77 8.06
CA PHE A 191 -19.32 3.12 9.44
C PHE A 191 -20.27 2.52 10.51
N PRO A 192 -21.61 2.54 10.38
CA PRO A 192 -22.51 1.88 11.32
C PRO A 192 -22.24 0.38 11.46
N PHE A 193 -21.93 -0.31 10.36
CA PHE A 193 -21.59 -1.73 10.38
C PHE A 193 -20.25 -1.98 11.10
N LEU A 194 -19.24 -1.14 10.84
CA LEU A 194 -17.98 -1.18 11.59
C LEU A 194 -18.22 -0.92 13.08
N LEU A 195 -19.06 0.06 13.42
CA LEU A 195 -19.39 0.36 14.82
C LEU A 195 -20.07 -0.82 15.54
N LEU A 196 -20.92 -1.57 14.84
CA LEU A 196 -21.67 -2.70 15.42
C LEU A 196 -20.87 -4.00 15.47
N PHE A 197 -20.10 -4.30 14.43
CA PHE A 197 -19.50 -5.62 14.23
C PHE A 197 -18.00 -5.68 14.45
N LEU A 198 -17.28 -4.52 14.43
CA LEU A 198 -15.83 -4.54 14.59
C LEU A 198 -15.45 -4.88 16.04
N PRO A 199 -14.67 -5.95 16.29
CA PRO A 199 -14.20 -6.28 17.64
C PRO A 199 -12.98 -5.42 18.02
N GLU A 200 -12.68 -5.38 19.30
CA GLU A 200 -11.40 -4.82 19.78
C GLU A 200 -10.27 -5.84 19.60
N SER A 201 -9.02 -5.39 19.57
CA SER A 201 -7.85 -6.25 19.42
C SER A 201 -7.74 -7.30 20.54
N LEU A 202 -7.23 -8.49 20.21
CA LEU A 202 -7.05 -9.59 21.18
C LEU A 202 -6.16 -9.21 22.36
N PRO A 203 -4.98 -8.54 22.15
CA PRO A 203 -4.16 -8.07 23.26
C PRO A 203 -4.91 -7.16 24.21
N ARG A 204 -5.77 -6.29 23.68
CA ARG A 204 -6.57 -5.37 24.51
C ARG A 204 -7.65 -6.10 25.30
N LEU A 205 -8.37 -7.03 24.67
CA LEU A 205 -9.40 -7.82 25.33
C LEU A 205 -8.84 -8.72 26.44
N LEU A 206 -7.58 -9.15 26.33
CA LEU A 206 -6.88 -9.93 27.34
C LEU A 206 -6.31 -9.09 28.50
N ARG A 207 -6.15 -7.78 28.33
CA ARG A 207 -5.80 -6.86 29.41
C ARG A 207 -6.98 -6.54 30.34
N ASP A 208 -8.20 -6.72 29.85
CA ASP A 208 -9.38 -6.54 30.69
C ASP A 208 -9.37 -7.60 31.80
N ALA A 209 -9.78 -7.22 33.02
CA ALA A 209 -9.80 -8.13 34.16
C ALA A 209 -10.78 -9.31 33.93
N PRO A 210 -10.50 -10.51 34.48
CA PRO A 210 -11.47 -11.59 34.51
C PRO A 210 -12.83 -11.11 35.04
N PRO A 211 -13.97 -11.62 34.50
CA PRO A 211 -14.18 -12.85 33.74
C PRO A 211 -14.01 -12.77 32.22
N TYR A 212 -13.32 -11.79 31.66
CA TYR A 212 -13.11 -11.64 30.19
C TYR A 212 -14.41 -11.64 29.39
N ALA A 213 -15.45 -10.94 29.88
CA ALA A 213 -16.82 -11.05 29.36
C ALA A 213 -16.91 -10.77 27.84
N ARG A 214 -16.19 -9.73 27.36
CA ARG A 214 -16.14 -9.37 25.93
C ARG A 214 -15.43 -10.43 25.11
N LEU A 215 -14.32 -10.97 25.60
CA LEU A 215 -13.58 -12.03 24.94
C LEU A 215 -14.41 -13.33 24.87
N ARG A 216 -15.12 -13.69 25.94
CA ARG A 216 -16.04 -14.85 25.96
C ARG A 216 -17.21 -14.68 24.97
N GLN A 217 -17.77 -13.49 24.87
CA GLN A 217 -18.83 -13.22 23.90
C GLN A 217 -18.32 -13.36 22.46
N LEU A 218 -17.10 -12.89 22.21
CA LEU A 218 -16.45 -13.01 20.90
C LEU A 218 -16.10 -14.47 20.57
N SER A 219 -15.53 -15.20 21.54
CA SER A 219 -15.19 -16.62 21.36
C SER A 219 -16.41 -17.48 21.07
N LYS A 220 -17.57 -17.19 21.64
CA LYS A 220 -18.82 -17.90 21.31
C LYS A 220 -19.18 -17.80 19.82
N ARG A 221 -18.81 -16.70 19.15
CA ARG A 221 -19.09 -16.45 17.73
C ARG A 221 -18.04 -17.06 16.80
N MET A 222 -16.78 -17.17 17.24
CA MET A 222 -15.64 -17.58 16.40
C MET A 222 -15.08 -18.96 16.78
N ALA A 223 -15.01 -19.26 18.08
CA ALA A 223 -14.44 -20.48 18.65
C ALA A 223 -15.28 -20.97 19.84
N PRO A 224 -16.50 -21.47 19.61
CA PRO A 224 -17.40 -21.91 20.69
C PRO A 224 -16.72 -22.93 21.61
N GLY A 225 -16.82 -22.74 22.93
CA GLY A 225 -16.20 -23.65 23.94
C GLY A 225 -14.71 -23.35 24.23
N TRP A 226 -14.06 -22.44 23.52
CA TRP A 226 -12.72 -22.00 23.92
C TRP A 226 -12.79 -21.14 25.18
N GLN A 227 -11.85 -21.40 26.11
CA GLN A 227 -11.67 -20.60 27.31
C GLN A 227 -10.21 -20.13 27.36
N PRO A 228 -9.96 -18.88 27.80
CA PRO A 228 -8.60 -18.39 27.93
C PRO A 228 -7.86 -19.24 29.00
N PRO A 229 -6.71 -19.84 28.64
CA PRO A 229 -5.89 -20.52 29.64
C PRO A 229 -5.37 -19.53 30.68
N PRO A 230 -4.96 -19.99 31.87
CA PRO A 230 -4.37 -19.13 32.89
C PRO A 230 -3.18 -18.37 32.30
N ALA A 231 -3.07 -17.09 32.68
CA ALA A 231 -1.96 -16.25 32.23
C ALA A 231 -0.67 -16.84 32.80
N GLN A 232 0.23 -17.25 31.92
CA GLN A 232 1.63 -17.55 32.28
C GLN A 232 2.45 -16.27 32.20
N ALA A 233 3.49 -16.19 33.04
CA ALA A 233 4.46 -15.09 32.92
C ALA A 233 5.00 -15.06 31.50
N ASP A 234 4.84 -13.93 30.82
CA ASP A 234 5.38 -13.76 29.48
C ASP A 234 6.92 -13.74 29.60
N ALA A 235 7.60 -14.41 28.68
CA ALA A 235 9.01 -14.20 28.46
C ALA A 235 9.26 -12.71 28.16
N GLU A 236 10.36 -12.16 28.65
CA GLU A 236 10.72 -10.77 28.39
C GLU A 236 10.59 -10.45 26.90
N PRO A 237 9.99 -9.29 26.54
CA PRO A 237 9.91 -8.87 25.15
C PRO A 237 11.32 -8.82 24.60
N ALA A 238 11.54 -9.49 23.45
CA ALA A 238 12.82 -9.44 22.76
C ALA A 238 13.21 -7.96 22.59
N ALA A 239 14.40 -7.60 23.06
CA ALA A 239 14.89 -6.22 22.99
C ALA A 239 14.72 -5.68 21.57
N SER A 240 14.12 -4.50 21.45
CA SER A 240 14.00 -3.82 20.16
C SER A 240 15.41 -3.47 19.67
N LEU A 241 15.88 -4.22 18.68
CA LEU A 241 17.20 -3.99 18.12
C LEU A 241 17.21 -2.64 17.40
N THR A 242 18.28 -1.89 17.64
CA THR A 242 18.47 -0.54 17.10
C THR A 242 18.70 -0.60 15.58
N VAL A 243 18.34 0.46 14.87
CA VAL A 243 18.61 0.64 13.42
C VAL A 243 20.08 0.41 13.07
N LEU A 244 21.00 0.74 13.99
CA LEU A 244 22.43 0.52 13.82
C LEU A 244 22.80 -0.96 13.57
N GLU A 245 22.01 -1.90 14.06
CA GLU A 245 22.25 -3.34 13.80
C GLU A 245 22.09 -3.70 12.31
N LEU A 246 21.29 -2.93 11.56
CA LEU A 246 21.14 -3.10 10.11
C LEU A 246 22.43 -2.75 9.34
N PHE A 247 23.34 -2.01 9.95
CA PHE A 247 24.60 -1.60 9.35
C PHE A 247 25.79 -2.44 9.83
N ARG A 248 25.53 -3.42 10.69
CA ARG A 248 26.53 -4.37 11.19
C ARG A 248 26.51 -5.68 10.38
N HIS A 249 27.51 -6.52 10.59
CA HIS A 249 27.61 -7.88 10.03
C HIS A 249 27.45 -7.95 8.48
N GLY A 250 27.93 -6.94 7.74
CA GLY A 250 27.91 -6.91 6.28
C GLY A 250 26.55 -6.53 5.66
N TYR A 251 25.54 -6.16 6.45
CA TYR A 251 24.22 -5.74 5.93
C TYR A 251 24.15 -4.26 5.50
N ALA A 252 25.17 -3.43 5.78
CA ALA A 252 25.14 -1.98 5.47
C ALA A 252 24.86 -1.71 3.98
N ARG A 253 25.70 -2.22 3.08
CA ARG A 253 25.57 -2.00 1.64
C ARG A 253 24.26 -2.59 1.08
N PRO A 254 23.87 -3.84 1.35
CA PRO A 254 22.59 -4.38 0.91
C PRO A 254 21.37 -3.60 1.42
N THR A 255 21.41 -3.12 2.65
CA THR A 255 20.34 -2.31 3.26
C THR A 255 20.17 -0.97 2.53
N LEU A 256 21.27 -0.25 2.29
CA LEU A 256 21.24 1.03 1.55
C LEU A 256 20.75 0.84 0.12
N LEU A 257 21.20 -0.21 -0.58
CA LEU A 257 20.74 -0.52 -1.93
C LEU A 257 19.23 -0.86 -1.96
N LEU A 258 18.76 -1.60 -0.96
CA LEU A 258 17.34 -1.94 -0.84
C LEU A 258 16.51 -0.68 -0.56
N TRP A 259 16.95 0.19 0.36
CA TRP A 259 16.29 1.45 0.66
C TRP A 259 16.24 2.37 -0.56
N ALA A 260 17.35 2.49 -1.29
CA ALA A 260 17.40 3.25 -2.53
C ALA A 260 16.46 2.68 -3.60
N THR A 261 16.37 1.34 -3.71
CA THR A 261 15.42 0.68 -4.61
C THR A 261 13.98 1.02 -4.24
N PHE A 262 13.60 0.96 -2.95
CA PHE A 262 12.28 1.38 -2.49
C PHE A 262 11.99 2.83 -2.79
N PHE A 263 12.94 3.71 -2.51
CA PHE A 263 12.80 5.14 -2.73
C PHE A 263 12.51 5.47 -4.21
N VAL A 264 13.34 4.97 -5.13
CA VAL A 264 13.18 5.30 -6.56
C VAL A 264 11.99 4.58 -7.20
N SER A 265 11.67 3.35 -6.78
CA SER A 265 10.51 2.63 -7.29
C SER A 265 9.20 3.30 -6.86
N LEU A 266 9.14 3.85 -5.64
CA LEU A 266 7.96 4.56 -5.14
C LEU A 266 7.82 5.96 -5.75
N ILE A 267 8.91 6.61 -6.19
CA ILE A 267 8.81 7.82 -7.03
C ILE A 267 8.01 7.51 -8.31
N LEU A 268 8.40 6.48 -9.06
CA LEU A 268 7.70 6.12 -10.28
C LEU A 268 6.25 5.70 -10.02
N LEU A 269 6.02 4.83 -9.02
CA LEU A 269 4.69 4.35 -8.69
C LEU A 269 3.72 5.53 -8.44
N TYR A 270 4.09 6.43 -7.52
CA TYR A 270 3.21 7.53 -7.13
C TYR A 270 3.15 8.65 -8.16
N PHE A 271 4.18 8.83 -8.98
CA PHE A 271 4.11 9.64 -10.18
C PHE A 271 3.03 9.11 -11.13
N MET A 272 3.10 7.82 -11.51
CA MET A 272 2.14 7.21 -12.43
C MET A 272 0.72 7.24 -11.86
N VAL A 273 0.55 6.84 -10.61
CA VAL A 273 -0.73 6.83 -9.91
C VAL A 273 -1.39 8.21 -9.88
N SER A 274 -0.62 9.28 -9.69
CA SER A 274 -1.15 10.65 -9.61
C SER A 274 -1.43 11.27 -10.98
N TRP A 275 -0.53 11.08 -11.94
CA TRP A 275 -0.53 11.86 -13.18
C TRP A 275 -1.00 11.09 -14.41
N LEU A 276 -1.11 9.75 -14.34
CA LEU A 276 -1.48 8.95 -15.51
C LEU A 276 -2.79 9.41 -16.16
N PRO A 277 -3.90 9.71 -15.44
CA PRO A 277 -5.12 10.21 -16.09
C PRO A 277 -4.90 11.51 -16.86
N SER A 278 -4.11 12.44 -16.29
CA SER A 278 -3.79 13.72 -16.93
C SER A 278 -2.94 13.54 -18.18
N LEU A 279 -1.89 12.71 -18.10
CA LEU A 279 -0.98 12.45 -19.22
C LEU A 279 -1.68 11.73 -20.37
N LEU A 280 -2.56 10.78 -20.06
CA LEU A 280 -3.34 10.08 -21.08
C LEU A 280 -4.33 11.01 -21.80
N GLN A 281 -4.92 12.00 -21.10
CA GLN A 281 -5.75 13.02 -21.74
C GLN A 281 -4.91 13.94 -22.65
N GLU A 282 -3.71 14.31 -22.23
CA GLU A 282 -2.78 15.08 -23.07
C GLU A 282 -2.26 14.29 -24.28
N SER A 283 -2.24 12.95 -24.19
CA SER A 283 -1.99 12.04 -25.32
C SER A 283 -3.19 11.91 -26.27
N GLY A 284 -4.27 12.68 -26.08
CA GLY A 284 -5.45 12.70 -26.95
C GLY A 284 -6.56 11.71 -26.59
N LEU A 285 -6.48 10.99 -25.47
CA LEU A 285 -7.58 10.16 -24.99
C LEU A 285 -8.70 11.05 -24.41
N THR A 286 -9.96 10.65 -24.65
CA THR A 286 -11.09 11.25 -23.94
C THR A 286 -10.94 11.03 -22.42
N ARG A 287 -11.55 11.91 -21.62
CA ARG A 287 -11.53 11.81 -20.15
C ARG A 287 -11.92 10.40 -19.67
N ASN A 288 -13.02 9.86 -20.20
CA ASN A 288 -13.51 8.54 -19.83
C ASN A 288 -12.54 7.42 -20.21
N ALA A 289 -11.93 7.48 -21.39
CA ALA A 289 -10.93 6.52 -21.81
C ALA A 289 -9.67 6.59 -20.94
N ALA A 290 -9.21 7.78 -20.57
CA ALA A 290 -8.06 7.97 -19.69
C ALA A 290 -8.33 7.43 -18.27
N ASN A 291 -9.51 7.67 -17.72
CA ASN A 291 -9.91 7.15 -16.41
C ASN A 291 -10.00 5.62 -16.42
N LEU A 292 -10.62 5.02 -17.44
CA LEU A 292 -10.68 3.57 -17.60
C LEU A 292 -9.30 2.94 -17.82
N ALA A 293 -8.44 3.57 -18.62
CA ALA A 293 -7.07 3.10 -18.81
C ALA A 293 -6.27 3.13 -17.49
N THR A 294 -6.46 4.16 -16.66
CA THR A 294 -5.85 4.22 -15.33
C THR A 294 -6.41 3.14 -14.40
N SER A 295 -7.70 2.85 -14.47
CA SER A 295 -8.29 1.70 -13.77
C SER A 295 -7.67 0.37 -14.21
N MET A 296 -7.44 0.20 -15.52
CA MET A 296 -6.73 -0.98 -16.06
C MET A 296 -5.30 -1.08 -15.56
N PHE A 297 -4.58 0.05 -15.42
CA PHE A 297 -3.24 0.09 -14.83
C PHE A 297 -3.23 -0.46 -13.40
N LEU A 298 -4.16 -0.01 -12.56
CA LEU A 298 -4.28 -0.46 -11.16
C LEU A 298 -4.72 -1.93 -11.07
N PHE A 299 -5.68 -2.34 -11.89
CA PHE A 299 -6.14 -3.72 -11.96
C PHE A 299 -5.02 -4.67 -12.42
N ALA A 300 -4.28 -4.28 -13.48
CA ALA A 300 -3.12 -5.02 -13.95
C ALA A 300 -2.06 -5.19 -12.85
N GLY A 301 -1.86 -4.16 -12.03
CA GLY A 301 -0.97 -4.21 -10.87
C GLY A 301 -1.37 -5.28 -9.85
N THR A 302 -2.66 -5.43 -9.58
CA THR A 302 -3.18 -6.48 -8.70
C THR A 302 -2.91 -7.88 -9.30
N LEU A 303 -3.21 -8.09 -10.58
CA LEU A 303 -2.90 -9.33 -11.28
C LEU A 303 -1.40 -9.61 -11.26
N GLY A 304 -0.59 -8.57 -11.49
CA GLY A 304 0.86 -8.63 -11.41
C GLY A 304 1.33 -9.10 -10.03
N ALA A 305 0.81 -8.50 -8.97
CA ALA A 305 1.17 -8.89 -7.61
C ALA A 305 0.92 -10.37 -7.32
N MET A 306 -0.23 -10.89 -7.73
CA MET A 306 -0.59 -12.30 -7.52
C MET A 306 0.30 -13.25 -8.34
N LEU A 307 0.48 -12.95 -9.65
CA LEU A 307 1.26 -13.80 -10.54
C LEU A 307 2.76 -13.77 -10.21
N LEU A 308 3.29 -12.57 -9.91
CA LEU A 308 4.70 -12.39 -9.57
C LEU A 308 5.06 -12.98 -8.21
N ALA A 309 4.15 -12.92 -7.22
CA ALA A 309 4.33 -13.62 -5.95
C ALA A 309 4.43 -15.13 -6.15
N TRP A 310 3.52 -15.71 -6.95
CA TRP A 310 3.55 -17.12 -7.29
C TRP A 310 4.84 -17.51 -8.05
N LEU A 311 5.29 -16.65 -8.96
CA LEU A 311 6.53 -16.88 -9.71
C LEU A 311 7.77 -16.77 -8.81
N ALA A 312 7.76 -15.81 -7.85
CA ALA A 312 8.84 -15.62 -6.89
C ALA A 312 9.06 -16.83 -5.97
N ASP A 313 7.99 -17.59 -5.67
CA ASP A 313 8.09 -18.81 -4.86
C ASP A 313 8.71 -19.98 -5.66
N ARG A 314 8.60 -19.98 -6.98
CA ARG A 314 9.11 -21.03 -7.88
C ARG A 314 10.53 -20.78 -8.37
N LEU A 315 10.95 -19.53 -8.44
CA LEU A 315 12.26 -19.18 -9.01
C LEU A 315 13.36 -19.20 -7.93
N ARG A 316 14.53 -19.73 -8.31
CA ARG A 316 15.70 -19.79 -7.42
C ARG A 316 16.27 -18.42 -7.08
N SER A 317 16.13 -17.42 -7.95
CA SER A 317 16.70 -16.09 -7.76
C SER A 317 15.63 -14.99 -7.76
N LYS A 318 15.18 -14.63 -6.54
CA LYS A 318 14.21 -13.54 -6.33
C LYS A 318 14.76 -12.19 -6.80
N VAL A 319 16.07 -11.95 -6.66
CA VAL A 319 16.74 -10.71 -7.09
C VAL A 319 16.66 -10.54 -8.61
N ARG A 320 16.94 -11.62 -9.39
CA ARG A 320 16.86 -11.56 -10.86
C ARG A 320 15.42 -11.34 -11.33
N LEU A 321 14.46 -11.98 -10.68
CA LEU A 321 13.04 -11.75 -10.97
C LEU A 321 12.66 -10.28 -10.75
N LEU A 322 12.99 -9.73 -9.58
CA LEU A 322 12.72 -8.32 -9.27
C LEU A 322 13.39 -7.37 -10.25
N ALA A 323 14.64 -7.63 -10.61
CA ALA A 323 15.36 -6.82 -11.60
C ALA A 323 14.67 -6.87 -12.98
N ALA A 324 14.22 -8.05 -13.43
CA ALA A 324 13.49 -8.20 -14.68
C ALA A 324 12.14 -7.45 -14.65
N ILE A 325 11.42 -7.49 -13.52
CA ILE A 325 10.15 -6.78 -13.33
C ILE A 325 10.38 -5.26 -13.38
N LEU A 326 11.37 -4.75 -12.65
CA LEU A 326 11.70 -3.32 -12.62
C LEU A 326 12.25 -2.84 -13.97
N ALA A 327 13.01 -3.67 -14.68
CA ALA A 327 13.42 -3.38 -16.05
C ALA A 327 12.22 -3.37 -17.02
N GLY A 328 11.26 -4.27 -16.83
CA GLY A 328 9.98 -4.26 -17.53
C GLY A 328 9.17 -3.00 -17.22
N ALA A 329 9.14 -2.53 -15.98
CA ALA A 329 8.52 -1.26 -15.61
C ALA A 329 9.16 -0.09 -16.36
N ALA A 330 10.50 -0.03 -16.44
CA ALA A 330 11.21 0.99 -17.21
C ALA A 330 10.89 0.90 -18.71
N LEU A 331 10.95 -0.30 -19.28
CA LEU A 331 10.66 -0.53 -20.70
C LEU A 331 9.24 -0.12 -21.07
N PHE A 332 8.23 -0.57 -20.33
CA PHE A 332 6.84 -0.25 -20.67
C PHE A 332 6.49 1.21 -20.41
N THR A 333 7.11 1.85 -19.42
CA THR A 333 6.99 3.31 -19.23
C THR A 333 7.63 4.08 -20.38
N LEU A 334 8.79 3.64 -20.88
CA LEU A 334 9.44 4.22 -22.06
C LEU A 334 8.58 4.02 -23.31
N LEU A 335 8.02 2.83 -23.51
CA LEU A 335 7.14 2.53 -24.66
C LEU A 335 5.84 3.33 -24.61
N LEU A 336 5.32 3.70 -23.42
CA LEU A 336 4.22 4.65 -23.27
C LEU A 336 4.58 6.01 -23.88
N GLY A 337 5.77 6.54 -23.62
CA GLY A 337 6.23 7.78 -24.23
C GLY A 337 6.33 7.68 -25.76
N LEU A 338 7.01 6.67 -26.25
CA LEU A 338 7.26 6.48 -27.68
C LEU A 338 5.99 6.20 -28.53
N ASN A 339 4.91 5.74 -27.90
CA ASN A 339 3.66 5.39 -28.59
C ASN A 339 2.44 6.15 -28.01
N HIS A 340 2.68 7.32 -27.43
CA HIS A 340 1.63 8.10 -26.77
C HIS A 340 0.50 8.54 -27.70
N ASP A 341 0.73 8.63 -28.99
CA ASP A 341 -0.22 8.99 -30.06
C ASP A 341 -1.00 7.80 -30.66
N GLN A 342 -0.67 6.57 -30.26
CA GLN A 342 -1.27 5.34 -30.80
C GLN A 342 -2.17 4.64 -29.77
N PRO A 343 -3.51 4.88 -29.75
CA PRO A 343 -4.40 4.44 -28.66
C PRO A 343 -4.36 2.93 -28.35
N ARG A 344 -4.18 2.08 -29.37
CA ARG A 344 -4.15 0.62 -29.22
C ARG A 344 -2.93 0.15 -28.43
N TRP A 345 -1.74 0.64 -28.79
CA TRP A 345 -0.50 0.32 -28.13
C TRP A 345 -0.40 0.97 -26.76
N LEU A 346 -0.92 2.21 -26.64
CA LEU A 346 -0.97 2.94 -25.39
C LEU A 346 -1.69 2.15 -24.29
N LEU A 347 -2.88 1.59 -24.58
CA LEU A 347 -3.62 0.78 -23.58
C LEU A 347 -2.87 -0.50 -23.21
N ALA A 348 -2.24 -1.17 -24.18
CA ALA A 348 -1.44 -2.38 -23.91
C ALA A 348 -0.23 -2.07 -23.02
N PHE A 349 0.46 -0.96 -23.28
CA PHE A 349 1.60 -0.55 -22.46
C PHE A 349 1.19 -0.02 -21.09
N VAL A 350 0.05 0.65 -20.96
CA VAL A 350 -0.55 1.04 -19.67
C VAL A 350 -0.79 -0.19 -18.80
N PHE A 351 -1.39 -1.23 -19.37
CA PHE A 351 -1.62 -2.50 -18.67
C PHE A 351 -0.30 -3.15 -18.25
N ALA A 352 0.67 -3.29 -19.18
CA ALA A 352 1.96 -3.89 -18.89
C ALA A 352 2.79 -3.09 -17.87
N ALA A 353 2.75 -1.75 -17.94
CA ALA A 353 3.39 -0.87 -16.97
C ALA A 353 2.77 -1.05 -15.58
N GLY A 354 1.42 -1.07 -15.47
CA GLY A 354 0.74 -1.33 -14.20
C GLY A 354 1.11 -2.67 -13.59
N PHE A 355 1.13 -3.71 -14.40
CA PHE A 355 1.55 -5.06 -14.00
C PHE A 355 2.96 -5.06 -13.41
N CYS A 356 3.92 -4.40 -14.06
CA CYS A 356 5.31 -4.36 -13.61
C CYS A 356 5.53 -3.38 -12.44
N ILE A 357 4.93 -2.18 -12.46
CA ILE A 357 5.16 -1.15 -11.43
C ILE A 357 4.52 -1.54 -10.11
N ILE A 358 3.22 -1.79 -10.09
CA ILE A 358 2.48 -2.11 -8.86
C ILE A 358 2.79 -3.54 -8.43
N GLY A 359 2.73 -4.51 -9.34
CA GLY A 359 3.08 -5.90 -9.05
C GLY A 359 4.53 -6.04 -8.58
N GLY A 360 5.46 -5.30 -9.19
CA GLY A 360 6.86 -5.21 -8.78
C GLY A 360 7.04 -4.65 -7.38
N GLN A 361 6.31 -3.58 -7.03
CA GLN A 361 6.37 -2.98 -5.68
C GLN A 361 5.89 -3.95 -4.59
N LEU A 362 4.79 -4.67 -4.82
CA LEU A 362 4.30 -5.65 -3.86
C LEU A 362 5.25 -6.85 -3.73
N THR A 363 5.87 -7.27 -4.84
CA THR A 363 6.92 -8.30 -4.83
C THR A 363 8.18 -7.82 -4.09
N LEU A 364 8.57 -6.55 -4.25
CA LEU A 364 9.67 -5.93 -3.52
C LEU A 364 9.39 -5.87 -2.01
N ASN A 365 8.15 -5.56 -1.60
CA ASN A 365 7.73 -5.60 -0.19
C ASN A 365 7.87 -7.01 0.39
N ALA A 366 7.43 -8.04 -0.34
CA ALA A 366 7.57 -9.43 0.05
C ALA A 366 9.04 -9.88 0.10
N PHE A 367 9.88 -9.39 -0.82
CA PHE A 367 11.32 -9.63 -0.79
C PHE A 367 11.96 -9.03 0.46
N ALA A 368 11.70 -7.76 0.77
CA ALA A 368 12.27 -7.07 1.94
C ALA A 368 11.90 -7.76 3.26
N SER A 369 10.65 -8.25 3.38
CA SER A 369 10.19 -8.98 4.58
C SER A 369 10.90 -10.33 4.80
N ASN A 370 11.54 -10.88 3.77
CA ASN A 370 12.29 -12.13 3.84
C ASN A 370 13.82 -11.95 3.74
N PHE A 371 14.28 -10.73 3.48
CA PHE A 371 15.69 -10.44 3.27
C PHE A 371 16.50 -10.41 4.57
N TYR A 372 15.91 -9.86 5.63
CA TYR A 372 16.58 -9.70 6.91
C TYR A 372 16.44 -10.93 7.83
N PRO A 373 17.44 -11.24 8.67
CA PRO A 373 17.30 -12.21 9.74
C PRO A 373 16.13 -11.88 10.67
N ALA A 374 15.58 -12.92 11.32
CA ALA A 374 14.38 -12.79 12.14
C ALA A 374 14.49 -11.68 13.23
N GLN A 375 15.69 -11.50 13.79
CA GLN A 375 15.95 -10.53 14.87
C GLN A 375 15.78 -9.08 14.43
N VAL A 376 16.21 -8.72 13.21
CA VAL A 376 16.18 -7.35 12.68
C VAL A 376 15.16 -7.14 11.56
N ARG A 377 14.39 -8.17 11.23
CA ARG A 377 13.44 -8.17 10.10
C ARG A 377 12.43 -7.04 10.16
N ALA A 378 11.78 -6.88 11.32
CA ALA A 378 10.77 -5.84 11.50
C ALA A 378 11.38 -4.43 11.32
N THR A 379 12.54 -4.20 11.91
CA THR A 379 13.29 -2.94 11.80
C THR A 379 13.73 -2.69 10.36
N GLY A 380 14.34 -3.69 9.70
CA GLY A 380 14.84 -3.54 8.33
C GLY A 380 13.72 -3.28 7.32
N THR A 381 12.63 -4.04 7.39
CA THR A 381 11.46 -3.84 6.51
C THR A 381 10.78 -2.50 6.80
N GLY A 382 10.59 -2.15 8.07
CA GLY A 382 9.99 -0.88 8.47
C GLY A 382 10.75 0.33 7.95
N TRP A 383 12.09 0.32 8.05
CA TRP A 383 12.94 1.39 7.54
C TRP A 383 12.97 1.43 6.00
N ALA A 384 12.99 0.29 5.31
CA ALA A 384 12.90 0.26 3.85
C ALA A 384 11.59 0.93 3.36
N LEU A 385 10.46 0.58 3.99
CA LEU A 385 9.17 1.22 3.71
C LEU A 385 9.18 2.70 4.10
N GLY A 386 9.77 3.07 5.25
CA GLY A 386 9.86 4.45 5.72
C GLY A 386 10.65 5.34 4.76
N VAL A 387 11.83 4.90 4.31
CA VAL A 387 12.62 5.62 3.30
C VAL A 387 11.85 5.70 1.98
N GLY A 388 11.18 4.62 1.59
CA GLY A 388 10.34 4.59 0.40
C GLY A 388 9.21 5.63 0.44
N ARG A 389 8.64 5.94 1.63
CA ARG A 389 7.61 6.98 1.78
C ARG A 389 8.06 8.36 1.31
N PHE A 390 9.32 8.72 1.50
CA PHE A 390 9.85 9.97 0.93
C PHE A 390 9.80 9.95 -0.59
N GLY A 391 10.09 8.79 -1.22
CA GLY A 391 9.92 8.61 -2.67
C GLY A 391 8.46 8.81 -3.09
N SER A 392 7.50 8.28 -2.33
CA SER A 392 6.08 8.46 -2.64
C SER A 392 5.64 9.92 -2.60
N ILE A 393 6.15 10.72 -1.66
CA ILE A 393 5.86 12.16 -1.55
C ILE A 393 6.49 12.94 -2.73
N LEU A 394 7.70 12.56 -3.12
CA LEU A 394 8.41 13.22 -4.22
C LEU A 394 7.86 12.86 -5.60
N GLY A 395 7.22 11.70 -5.77
CA GLY A 395 6.67 11.26 -7.06
C GLY A 395 5.70 12.27 -7.69
N PRO A 396 4.63 12.68 -7.01
CA PRO A 396 3.71 13.69 -7.53
C PRO A 396 4.37 15.06 -7.75
N LEU A 397 5.31 15.48 -6.88
CA LEU A 397 6.07 16.72 -7.06
C LEU A 397 6.98 16.67 -8.30
N PHE A 398 7.60 15.52 -8.55
CA PHE A 398 8.36 15.29 -9.77
C PHE A 398 7.50 15.48 -11.02
N GLY A 399 6.31 14.91 -11.05
CA GLY A 399 5.36 15.10 -12.15
C GLY A 399 4.88 16.54 -12.28
N SER A 400 4.60 17.21 -11.16
CA SER A 400 4.27 18.64 -11.13
C SER A 400 5.38 19.50 -11.76
N LEU A 401 6.63 19.23 -11.40
CA LEU A 401 7.79 19.94 -11.96
C LEU A 401 7.87 19.75 -13.47
N LEU A 402 7.76 18.52 -13.96
CA LEU A 402 7.86 18.23 -15.40
C LEU A 402 6.72 18.88 -16.21
N LEU A 403 5.48 18.82 -15.68
CA LEU A 403 4.33 19.48 -16.30
C LEU A 403 4.47 21.00 -16.29
N GLY A 404 4.90 21.60 -15.17
CA GLY A 404 5.11 23.05 -15.06
C GLY A 404 6.25 23.57 -15.95
N MET A 405 7.18 22.72 -16.35
CA MET A 405 8.21 23.04 -17.35
C MET A 405 7.70 22.89 -18.80
N HIS A 406 6.44 22.56 -19.00
CA HIS A 406 5.79 22.31 -20.30
C HIS A 406 6.54 21.28 -21.16
N ILE A 407 7.12 20.26 -20.51
CA ILE A 407 7.78 19.15 -21.19
C ILE A 407 6.72 18.31 -21.92
N SER A 408 7.02 17.86 -23.14
CA SER A 408 6.09 17.00 -23.90
C SER A 408 5.79 15.70 -23.16
N VAL A 409 4.58 15.16 -23.34
CA VAL A 409 4.12 13.90 -22.71
C VAL A 409 5.08 12.75 -23.00
N GLU A 410 5.59 12.67 -24.22
CA GLU A 410 6.62 11.72 -24.62
C GLU A 410 7.84 11.76 -23.68
N ASN A 411 8.42 12.96 -23.54
CA ASN A 411 9.61 13.15 -22.71
C ASN A 411 9.32 12.96 -21.21
N ILE A 412 8.10 13.28 -20.75
CA ILE A 412 7.69 13.02 -19.36
C ILE A 412 7.71 11.52 -19.07
N PHE A 413 7.15 10.66 -19.94
CA PHE A 413 7.21 9.21 -19.76
C PHE A 413 8.64 8.67 -19.88
N MET A 414 9.47 9.20 -20.80
CA MET A 414 10.88 8.83 -20.91
C MET A 414 11.66 9.14 -19.63
N LEU A 415 11.47 10.32 -19.06
CA LEU A 415 12.10 10.72 -17.80
C LEU A 415 11.57 9.89 -16.63
N ALA A 416 10.28 9.54 -16.62
CA ALA A 416 9.68 8.68 -15.61
C ALA A 416 10.19 7.23 -15.68
N ALA A 417 10.71 6.77 -16.80
CA ALA A 417 11.32 5.44 -16.91
C ALA A 417 12.68 5.33 -16.19
N ILE A 418 13.38 6.47 -15.99
CA ILE A 418 14.72 6.49 -15.37
C ILE A 418 14.72 5.93 -13.95
N PRO A 419 13.80 6.32 -13.02
CA PRO A 419 13.72 5.72 -11.69
C PRO A 419 13.56 4.19 -11.72
N ALA A 420 12.75 3.64 -12.63
CA ALA A 420 12.58 2.19 -12.71
C ALA A 420 13.84 1.47 -13.21
N GLY A 421 14.52 2.04 -14.21
CA GLY A 421 15.80 1.53 -14.69
C GLY A 421 16.87 1.55 -13.58
N LEU A 422 16.93 2.64 -12.83
CA LEU A 422 17.82 2.76 -11.68
C LEU A 422 17.47 1.72 -10.59
N ALA A 423 16.19 1.54 -10.29
CA ALA A 423 15.74 0.51 -9.33
C ALA A 423 16.15 -0.90 -9.76
N ALA A 424 16.06 -1.22 -11.07
CA ALA A 424 16.49 -2.50 -11.62
C ALA A 424 18.02 -2.71 -11.45
N LEU A 425 18.82 -1.68 -11.65
CA LEU A 425 20.27 -1.75 -11.46
C LEU A 425 20.66 -1.86 -9.98
N LEU A 426 19.96 -1.13 -9.09
CA LEU A 426 20.21 -1.18 -7.65
C LEU A 426 19.90 -2.55 -7.08
N ILE A 427 18.74 -3.14 -7.40
CA ILE A 427 18.34 -4.44 -6.86
C ILE A 427 19.27 -5.56 -7.30
N LEU A 428 19.85 -5.51 -8.51
CA LEU A 428 20.84 -6.49 -8.98
C LEU A 428 22.10 -6.54 -8.12
N GLN A 429 22.43 -5.42 -7.45
CA GLN A 429 23.59 -5.33 -6.58
C GLN A 429 23.30 -5.81 -5.15
N VAL A 430 22.03 -6.03 -4.79
CA VAL A 430 21.63 -6.53 -3.46
C VAL A 430 22.03 -7.99 -3.33
N ARG A 431 22.99 -8.25 -2.45
CA ARG A 431 23.46 -9.61 -2.13
C ARG A 431 23.24 -9.89 -0.65
N SER A 432 22.67 -11.04 -0.33
CA SER A 432 22.56 -11.47 1.07
C SER A 432 23.96 -11.83 1.61
N PRO A 433 24.34 -11.34 2.80
CA PRO A 433 25.61 -11.72 3.45
C PRO A 433 25.73 -13.24 3.63
N ALA A 434 24.63 -13.94 3.95
CA ALA A 434 24.62 -15.41 4.05
C ALA A 434 25.01 -16.10 2.73
N ALA A 435 24.64 -15.53 1.59
CA ALA A 435 25.03 -16.06 0.28
C ALA A 435 26.50 -15.72 -0.08
N GLN A 436 27.06 -14.67 0.48
CA GLN A 436 28.46 -14.33 0.34
C GLN A 436 29.35 -15.29 1.14
N THR A 437 29.02 -15.53 2.40
CA THR A 437 29.76 -16.47 3.27
C THR A 437 29.76 -17.89 2.71
N GLN A 438 28.63 -18.35 2.13
CA GLN A 438 28.59 -19.66 1.49
C GLN A 438 29.45 -19.73 0.24
N ARG A 439 29.57 -18.66 -0.56
CA ARG A 439 30.45 -18.61 -1.73
C ARG A 439 31.92 -18.54 -1.36
N GLU A 440 32.26 -17.77 -0.34
CA GLU A 440 33.61 -17.67 0.18
C GLU A 440 34.07 -19.01 0.77
N SER A 441 33.21 -19.70 1.52
CA SER A 441 33.48 -21.05 2.01
C SER A 441 33.62 -22.07 0.87
N ALA A 442 32.75 -22.01 -0.13
CA ALA A 442 32.86 -22.90 -1.30
C ALA A 442 34.11 -22.62 -2.16
N ALA A 443 34.50 -21.35 -2.29
CA ALA A 443 35.73 -20.96 -2.98
C ALA A 443 36.98 -21.38 -2.20
N ALA A 444 36.97 -21.27 -0.87
CA ALA A 444 38.07 -21.72 -0.01
C ALA A 444 38.25 -23.25 -0.10
N LEU A 445 37.16 -24.02 -0.09
CA LEU A 445 37.21 -25.48 -0.25
C LEU A 445 37.72 -25.89 -1.65
N ALA A 446 37.36 -25.17 -2.68
CA ALA A 446 37.82 -25.44 -4.06
C ALA A 446 39.33 -25.12 -4.24
N VAL A 447 39.90 -24.22 -3.43
CA VAL A 447 41.36 -23.91 -3.42
C VAL A 447 42.13 -24.94 -2.61
N GLU A 448 41.53 -25.55 -1.56
CA GLU A 448 42.15 -26.64 -0.80
C GLU A 448 42.18 -27.98 -1.55
N GLU A 449 41.25 -28.16 -2.53
CA GLU A 449 41.19 -29.39 -3.40
C GLU A 449 42.04 -29.28 -4.66
N SER A 450 42.63 -28.11 -4.99
CA SER A 450 43.48 -27.85 -6.15
C SER A 450 44.98 -27.87 -5.78
#